data_5a5838537280744573d833856c458c71
#
_entry.id   5a5838537280744573d833856c458c71
#
_cell.length_a   1.000
_cell.length_b   1.000
_cell.length_c   1.000
_cell.angle_alpha   90.00
_cell.angle_beta   90.00
_cell.angle_gamma   90.00
#
_symmetry.space_group_name_H-M   'P 1'
#
loop_
_entity.id
_entity.type
_entity.pdbx_description
1 polymer ?
#
loop_
_entity_poly.entity_id
_entity_poly.type
_entity_poly.pdbx_seq_one_letter_code
_entity_poly.pdbx_strand_id
1 'polypeptide(L)'
;MKKLVSWNVNGLRACVGKNFMDFFREVDADVFAIQESKLQEGQIQMDLPGYHQYWNYAEKKGYSGTAVFTKEEPISVSYGIGIEEHDHEGRVITLEYPDFYFVTCYTPNSQDGLARLPYRMEWEDAFRIYLKELESRKTLPDGTPVPVILCGDLNVAATEMDIKNAKTNVKNAG
;
A
#
# COMPACT_ATOMS: atom_id res chain seq x y z
N MET A 1 13.23 -17.72 -4.90
CA MET A 1 13.24 -16.31 -4.40
C MET A 1 11.94 -15.67 -4.86
N LYS A 2 11.16 -15.04 -3.95
CA LYS A 2 9.90 -14.34 -4.32
C LYS A 2 10.23 -12.95 -4.88
N LYS A 3 9.55 -12.54 -5.94
CA LYS A 3 9.63 -11.20 -6.53
C LYS A 3 8.44 -10.38 -6.04
N LEU A 4 8.73 -9.32 -5.30
CA LEU A 4 7.73 -8.40 -4.75
C LEU A 4 7.86 -7.05 -5.46
N VAL A 5 6.75 -6.46 -5.88
CA VAL A 5 6.70 -5.16 -6.59
C VAL A 5 5.72 -4.24 -5.89
N SER A 6 6.09 -2.97 -5.80
CA SER A 6 5.24 -1.90 -5.29
C SER A 6 5.27 -0.72 -6.26
N TRP A 7 4.08 -0.18 -6.63
CA TRP A 7 3.98 0.92 -7.59
C TRP A 7 2.80 1.85 -7.27
N ASN A 8 3.09 3.12 -6.99
CA ASN A 8 2.06 4.15 -7.01
C ASN A 8 1.69 4.47 -8.46
N VAL A 9 0.49 4.09 -8.87
CA VAL A 9 0.02 4.20 -10.27
C VAL A 9 -0.66 5.54 -10.58
N ASN A 10 -0.93 6.35 -9.55
CA ASN A 10 -1.59 7.65 -9.70
C ASN A 10 -2.83 7.59 -10.60
N GLY A 11 -3.71 6.65 -10.31
CA GLY A 11 -4.92 6.38 -11.09
C GLY A 11 -4.77 5.22 -12.08
N LEU A 12 -5.24 4.03 -11.64
CA LEU A 12 -5.03 2.79 -12.39
C LEU A 12 -5.65 2.81 -13.79
N ARG A 13 -6.85 3.39 -14.00
CA ARG A 13 -7.46 3.46 -15.34
C ARG A 13 -6.57 4.15 -16.36
N ALA A 14 -5.96 5.28 -15.97
CA ALA A 14 -5.05 6.01 -16.85
C ALA A 14 -3.76 5.21 -17.10
N CYS A 15 -3.28 4.49 -16.09
CA CYS A 15 -2.08 3.66 -16.18
C CYS A 15 -2.30 2.44 -17.09
N VAL A 16 -3.45 1.77 -16.98
CA VAL A 16 -3.85 0.63 -17.85
C VAL A 16 -3.99 1.07 -19.31
N GLY A 17 -4.49 2.28 -19.56
CA GLY A 17 -4.57 2.87 -20.90
C GLY A 17 -3.20 3.16 -21.55
N LYS A 18 -2.11 2.95 -20.84
CA LYS A 18 -0.73 3.09 -21.31
C LYS A 18 -0.06 1.72 -21.39
N ASN A 19 0.87 1.44 -20.51
CA ASN A 19 1.70 0.23 -20.53
C ASN A 19 1.67 -0.59 -19.24
N PHE A 20 0.68 -0.40 -18.36
CA PHE A 20 0.58 -1.13 -17.09
C PHE A 20 0.59 -2.64 -17.32
N MET A 21 -0.24 -3.14 -18.25
CA MET A 21 -0.38 -4.58 -18.49
C MET A 21 0.89 -5.20 -19.09
N ASP A 22 1.62 -4.46 -19.93
CA ASP A 22 2.87 -4.94 -20.50
C ASP A 22 3.94 -5.07 -19.41
N PHE A 23 4.09 -4.05 -18.57
CA PHE A 23 5.00 -4.07 -17.43
C PHE A 23 4.61 -5.15 -16.41
N PHE A 24 3.33 -5.29 -16.10
CA PHE A 24 2.83 -6.31 -15.17
C PHE A 24 3.21 -7.73 -15.62
N ARG A 25 3.01 -8.03 -16.92
CA ARG A 25 3.36 -9.34 -17.51
C ARG A 25 4.87 -9.56 -17.59
N GLU A 26 5.63 -8.54 -18.00
CA GLU A 26 7.09 -8.61 -18.11
C GLU A 26 7.75 -8.87 -16.74
N VAL A 27 7.28 -8.16 -15.74
CA VAL A 27 7.80 -8.30 -14.37
C VAL A 27 7.48 -9.67 -13.78
N ASP A 28 6.31 -10.22 -14.06
CA ASP A 28 5.84 -11.52 -13.58
C ASP A 28 6.10 -11.71 -12.06
N ALA A 29 5.67 -10.74 -11.26
CA ALA A 29 5.90 -10.73 -9.82
C ALA A 29 5.09 -11.79 -9.09
N ASP A 30 5.62 -12.31 -7.97
CA ASP A 30 4.85 -13.19 -7.07
C ASP A 30 3.79 -12.41 -6.30
N VAL A 31 4.12 -11.17 -5.90
CA VAL A 31 3.20 -10.20 -5.29
C VAL A 31 3.41 -8.84 -5.93
N PHE A 32 2.35 -8.24 -6.45
CA PHE A 32 2.34 -6.93 -7.08
C PHE A 32 1.36 -6.03 -6.36
N ALA A 33 1.85 -5.03 -5.64
CA ALA A 33 1.04 -4.06 -4.91
C ALA A 33 0.97 -2.72 -5.65
N ILE A 34 -0.21 -2.11 -5.66
CA ILE A 34 -0.41 -0.77 -6.20
C ILE A 34 -1.00 0.16 -5.16
N GLN A 35 -0.60 1.42 -5.23
CA GLN A 35 -1.14 2.51 -4.42
C GLN A 35 -1.76 3.55 -5.34
N GLU A 36 -2.70 4.31 -4.78
CA GLU A 36 -3.41 5.38 -5.48
C GLU A 36 -4.17 4.90 -6.72
N SER A 37 -4.93 3.82 -6.56
CA SER A 37 -5.76 3.25 -7.64
C SER A 37 -6.82 4.23 -8.15
N LYS A 38 -7.33 5.11 -7.27
CA LYS A 38 -8.39 6.11 -7.53
C LYS A 38 -9.68 5.49 -8.09
N LEU A 39 -9.98 4.25 -7.66
CA LEU A 39 -11.12 3.48 -8.14
C LEU A 39 -12.19 3.28 -7.07
N GLN A 40 -13.39 3.01 -7.54
CA GLN A 40 -14.47 2.38 -6.79
C GLN A 40 -14.70 0.97 -7.33
N GLU A 41 -15.38 0.15 -6.55
CA GLU A 41 -15.76 -1.20 -6.95
C GLU A 41 -16.52 -1.19 -8.29
N GLY A 42 -16.17 -2.14 -9.17
CA GLY A 42 -16.81 -2.29 -10.49
C GLY A 42 -16.36 -1.32 -11.56
N GLN A 43 -15.49 -0.34 -11.28
CA GLN A 43 -15.03 0.63 -12.30
C GLN A 43 -13.98 0.09 -13.27
N ILE A 44 -13.32 -1.00 -12.93
CA ILE A 44 -12.40 -1.72 -13.81
C ILE A 44 -12.54 -3.22 -13.56
N GLN A 45 -12.39 -3.99 -14.62
CA GLN A 45 -12.24 -5.43 -14.53
C GLN A 45 -10.87 -5.79 -15.10
N MET A 46 -10.02 -6.36 -14.25
CA MET A 46 -8.66 -6.76 -14.62
C MET A 46 -8.64 -8.27 -14.87
N ASP A 47 -8.28 -8.68 -16.08
CA ASP A 47 -8.02 -10.09 -16.39
C ASP A 47 -6.54 -10.40 -16.10
N LEU A 48 -6.29 -11.01 -14.95
CA LEU A 48 -4.96 -11.35 -14.44
C LEU A 48 -4.91 -12.85 -14.16
N PRO A 49 -4.83 -13.71 -15.19
CA PRO A 49 -4.83 -15.16 -15.01
C PRO A 49 -3.67 -15.61 -14.13
N GLY A 50 -3.97 -16.45 -13.15
CA GLY A 50 -2.99 -16.94 -12.17
C GLY A 50 -2.73 -16.01 -10.99
N TYR A 51 -3.49 -14.91 -10.86
CA TYR A 51 -3.40 -14.02 -9.72
C TYR A 51 -4.71 -13.90 -8.96
N HIS A 52 -4.63 -14.00 -7.63
CA HIS A 52 -5.65 -13.53 -6.70
C HIS A 52 -5.58 -12.02 -6.61
N GLN A 53 -6.74 -11.35 -6.51
CA GLN A 53 -6.84 -9.88 -6.51
C GLN A 53 -7.53 -9.41 -5.24
N TYR A 54 -6.91 -8.47 -4.53
CA TYR A 54 -7.44 -7.87 -3.31
C TYR A 54 -7.44 -6.35 -3.45
N TRP A 55 -8.62 -5.76 -3.27
CA TRP A 55 -8.85 -4.33 -3.51
C TRP A 55 -9.36 -3.66 -2.26
N ASN A 56 -8.79 -2.51 -1.91
CA ASN A 56 -9.26 -1.64 -0.85
C ASN A 56 -9.55 -0.26 -1.41
N TYR A 57 -10.82 0.08 -1.50
CA TYR A 57 -11.31 1.32 -2.09
C TYR A 57 -11.53 2.38 -1.03
N ALA A 58 -11.23 3.66 -1.37
CA ALA A 58 -11.66 4.77 -0.55
C ALA A 58 -13.17 5.02 -0.73
N GLU A 59 -13.85 5.47 0.31
CA GLU A 59 -15.25 5.92 0.21
C GLU A 59 -15.38 7.13 -0.72
N LYS A 60 -14.41 8.03 -0.66
CA LYS A 60 -14.34 9.20 -1.54
C LYS A 60 -13.95 8.77 -2.96
N LYS A 61 -14.83 9.10 -3.93
CA LYS A 61 -14.63 8.78 -5.35
C LYS A 61 -13.38 9.44 -5.93
N GLY A 62 -12.64 8.69 -6.74
CA GLY A 62 -11.45 9.17 -7.45
C GLY A 62 -10.27 9.52 -6.55
N TYR A 63 -10.19 8.92 -5.37
CA TYR A 63 -9.21 9.25 -4.33
C TYR A 63 -8.58 7.99 -3.74
N SER A 64 -7.28 8.05 -3.37
CA SER A 64 -6.58 6.98 -2.66
C SER A 64 -6.78 5.59 -3.26
N GLY A 65 -6.95 4.57 -2.42
CA GLY A 65 -7.18 3.19 -2.81
C GLY A 65 -5.90 2.40 -3.07
N THR A 66 -5.88 1.16 -2.61
CA THR A 66 -4.77 0.22 -2.81
C THR A 66 -5.29 -1.09 -3.40
N ALA A 67 -4.42 -1.85 -4.06
CA ALA A 67 -4.71 -3.23 -4.43
C ALA A 67 -3.46 -4.09 -4.40
N VAL A 68 -3.66 -5.40 -4.23
CA VAL A 68 -2.58 -6.39 -4.29
C VAL A 68 -3.01 -7.53 -5.21
N PHE A 69 -2.11 -7.90 -6.10
CA PHE A 69 -2.22 -9.05 -6.99
C PHE A 69 -1.15 -10.07 -6.60
N THR A 70 -1.54 -11.30 -6.30
CA THR A 70 -0.61 -12.32 -5.81
C THR A 70 -0.88 -13.67 -6.45
N LYS A 71 0.19 -14.42 -6.79
CA LYS A 71 0.09 -15.78 -7.35
C LYS A 71 -0.31 -16.81 -6.30
N GLU A 72 0.20 -16.67 -5.09
CA GLU A 72 -0.10 -17.55 -3.98
C GLU A 72 -1.26 -16.99 -3.16
N GLU A 73 -2.27 -17.81 -2.90
CA GLU A 73 -3.39 -17.40 -2.05
C GLU A 73 -2.93 -17.22 -0.60
N PRO A 74 -3.13 -16.06 0.01
CA PRO A 74 -2.76 -15.83 1.41
C PRO A 74 -3.68 -16.61 2.36
N ILE A 75 -3.19 -16.89 3.57
CA ILE A 75 -3.97 -17.51 4.66
C ILE A 75 -5.13 -16.59 5.06
N SER A 76 -4.85 -15.28 5.15
CA SER A 76 -5.85 -14.25 5.45
C SER A 76 -5.51 -12.92 4.79
N VAL A 77 -6.53 -12.09 4.63
CA VAL A 77 -6.42 -10.72 4.10
C VAL A 77 -7.12 -9.77 5.05
N SER A 78 -6.45 -8.68 5.40
CA SER A 78 -7.03 -7.60 6.18
C SER A 78 -6.97 -6.29 5.41
N TYR A 79 -8.01 -5.47 5.58
CA TYR A 79 -8.14 -4.15 4.97
C TYR A 79 -8.14 -3.10 6.08
N GLY A 80 -7.29 -2.06 5.93
CA GLY A 80 -7.10 -1.06 6.96
C GLY A 80 -6.20 -1.52 8.10
N ILE A 81 -6.26 -0.82 9.23
CA ILE A 81 -5.49 -1.08 10.46
C ILE A 81 -6.37 -1.41 11.66
N GLY A 82 -7.69 -1.58 11.45
CA GLY A 82 -8.68 -1.89 12.48
C GLY A 82 -9.12 -0.67 13.30
N ILE A 83 -8.93 0.54 12.79
CA ILE A 83 -9.36 1.79 13.39
C ILE A 83 -10.29 2.49 12.39
N GLU A 84 -11.58 2.55 12.70
CA GLU A 84 -12.62 3.06 11.80
C GLU A 84 -12.28 4.42 11.21
N GLU A 85 -11.81 5.37 12.02
CA GLU A 85 -11.42 6.71 11.59
C GLU A 85 -10.32 6.71 10.51
N HIS A 86 -9.47 5.68 10.48
CA HIS A 86 -8.33 5.56 9.58
C HIS A 86 -8.60 4.66 8.37
N ASP A 87 -9.69 3.89 8.37
CA ASP A 87 -9.91 2.82 7.41
C ASP A 87 -10.85 3.19 6.23
N HIS A 88 -11.38 4.43 6.18
CA HIS A 88 -12.27 4.90 5.11
C HIS A 88 -11.60 5.27 3.78
N GLU A 89 -10.26 5.36 3.77
CA GLU A 89 -9.53 5.87 2.60
C GLU A 89 -8.81 4.78 1.78
N GLY A 90 -9.04 3.47 2.08
CA GLY A 90 -8.50 2.36 1.30
C GLY A 90 -6.97 2.32 1.25
N ARG A 91 -6.28 2.57 2.38
CA ARG A 91 -4.85 2.84 2.43
C ARG A 91 -3.97 1.64 2.70
N VAL A 92 -4.49 0.60 3.36
CA VAL A 92 -3.69 -0.53 3.81
C VAL A 92 -4.34 -1.84 3.42
N ILE A 93 -3.55 -2.77 2.87
CA ILE A 93 -3.90 -4.19 2.71
C ILE A 93 -2.78 -5.01 3.34
N THR A 94 -3.16 -5.96 4.18
CA THR A 94 -2.23 -6.92 4.78
C THR A 94 -2.58 -8.32 4.29
N LEU A 95 -1.60 -9.03 3.72
CA LEU A 95 -1.69 -10.44 3.38
C LEU A 95 -0.87 -11.25 4.38
N GLU A 96 -1.48 -12.29 4.95
CA GLU A 96 -0.80 -13.24 5.82
C GLU A 96 -0.37 -14.48 5.02
N TYR A 97 0.91 -14.81 5.10
CA TYR A 97 1.47 -16.06 4.61
C TYR A 97 2.03 -16.91 5.76
N PRO A 98 2.38 -18.18 5.54
CA PRO A 98 2.92 -19.03 6.60
C PRO A 98 4.16 -18.46 7.27
N ASP A 99 5.03 -17.79 6.53
CA ASP A 99 6.38 -17.38 6.90
C ASP A 99 6.63 -15.87 6.85
N PHE A 100 5.66 -15.05 6.43
CA PHE A 100 5.74 -13.58 6.45
C PHE A 100 4.36 -12.93 6.38
N TYR A 101 4.30 -11.66 6.80
CA TYR A 101 3.21 -10.75 6.45
C TYR A 101 3.67 -9.82 5.33
N PHE A 102 2.79 -9.57 4.36
CA PHE A 102 3.01 -8.57 3.33
C PHE A 102 2.01 -7.42 3.53
N VAL A 103 2.53 -6.22 3.73
CA VAL A 103 1.71 -5.02 3.94
C VAL A 103 2.00 -4.02 2.84
N THR A 104 0.97 -3.61 2.10
CA THR A 104 1.05 -2.43 1.24
C THR A 104 0.36 -1.25 1.90
N CYS A 105 0.95 -0.07 1.77
CA CYS A 105 0.45 1.15 2.36
C CYS A 105 0.52 2.32 1.39
N TYR A 106 -0.54 3.14 1.38
CA TYR A 106 -0.54 4.49 0.82
C TYR A 106 -0.83 5.47 1.94
N THR A 107 0.23 6.03 2.54
CA THR A 107 0.09 6.88 3.72
C THR A 107 -0.63 8.19 3.39
N PRO A 108 -1.37 8.80 4.34
CA PRO A 108 -2.00 10.10 4.10
C PRO A 108 -0.97 11.15 3.70
N ASN A 109 -1.26 11.92 2.66
CA ASN A 109 -0.46 13.07 2.27
C ASN A 109 -0.76 14.24 3.21
N SER A 110 0.28 14.98 3.62
CA SER A 110 0.14 16.15 4.52
C SER A 110 -0.52 17.35 3.86
N GLN A 111 -0.67 17.35 2.53
CA GLN A 111 -1.23 18.41 1.68
C GLN A 111 -0.43 19.72 1.69
N ASP A 112 -0.79 20.62 0.77
CA ASP A 112 -0.14 21.94 0.67
C ASP A 112 -0.26 22.72 1.97
N GLY A 113 0.81 23.38 2.36
CA GLY A 113 0.88 24.11 3.61
C GLY A 113 0.82 23.23 4.86
N LEU A 114 1.00 21.89 4.69
CA LEU A 114 0.92 20.91 5.77
C LEU A 114 -0.44 20.88 6.48
N ALA A 115 -1.51 21.22 5.76
CA ALA A 115 -2.86 21.36 6.31
C ALA A 115 -3.38 20.09 6.98
N ARG A 116 -2.90 18.92 6.55
CA ARG A 116 -3.32 17.59 7.08
C ARG A 116 -2.21 16.94 7.94
N LEU A 117 -1.15 17.65 8.28
CA LEU A 117 -0.04 17.09 9.04
C LEU A 117 -0.45 16.53 10.41
N PRO A 118 -1.32 17.18 11.23
CA PRO A 118 -1.76 16.62 12.50
C PRO A 118 -2.39 15.23 12.33
N TYR A 119 -3.33 15.08 11.40
CA TYR A 119 -3.95 13.79 11.07
C TYR A 119 -2.91 12.77 10.59
N ARG A 120 -1.96 13.20 9.75
CA ARG A 120 -0.89 12.33 9.26
C ARG A 120 -0.06 11.77 10.42
N MET A 121 0.24 12.58 11.43
CA MET A 121 1.01 12.14 12.59
C MET A 121 0.25 11.12 13.45
N GLU A 122 -1.04 11.37 13.71
CA GLU A 122 -1.91 10.42 14.42
C GLU A 122 -2.03 9.09 13.68
N TRP A 123 -2.26 9.16 12.37
CA TRP A 123 -2.33 7.98 11.50
C TRP A 123 -1.02 7.18 11.51
N GLU A 124 0.13 7.86 11.48
CA GLU A 124 1.45 7.23 11.51
C GLU A 124 1.71 6.48 12.82
N ASP A 125 1.34 7.08 13.95
CA ASP A 125 1.46 6.44 15.26
C ASP A 125 0.57 5.19 15.35
N ALA A 126 -0.66 5.27 14.87
CA ALA A 126 -1.57 4.13 14.81
C ALA A 126 -1.04 3.03 13.88
N PHE A 127 -0.53 3.39 12.71
CA PHE A 127 0.04 2.44 11.77
C PHE A 127 1.30 1.76 12.32
N ARG A 128 2.16 2.49 13.01
CA ARG A 128 3.33 1.92 13.70
C ARG A 128 2.93 0.89 14.76
N ILE A 129 1.89 1.18 15.55
CA ILE A 129 1.35 0.23 16.54
C ILE A 129 0.83 -1.02 15.83
N TYR A 130 0.05 -0.87 14.75
CA TYR A 130 -0.46 -1.98 13.96
C TYR A 130 0.66 -2.88 13.43
N LEU A 131 1.74 -2.32 12.87
CA LEU A 131 2.88 -3.11 12.39
C LEU A 131 3.58 -3.88 13.53
N LYS A 132 3.72 -3.27 14.70
CA LYS A 132 4.29 -3.93 15.89
C LYS A 132 3.41 -5.07 16.41
N GLU A 133 2.10 -4.91 16.33
CA GLU A 133 1.17 -5.99 16.66
C GLU A 133 1.30 -7.16 15.66
N LEU A 134 1.43 -6.90 14.36
CA LEU A 134 1.67 -7.95 13.37
C LEU A 134 2.94 -8.75 13.68
N GLU A 135 4.04 -8.07 14.01
CA GLU A 135 5.31 -8.72 14.38
C GLU A 135 5.17 -9.63 15.60
N SER A 136 4.23 -9.33 16.51
CA SER A 136 4.02 -10.10 17.75
C SER A 136 3.01 -11.24 17.64
N ARG A 137 2.22 -11.30 16.55
CA ARG A 137 1.10 -12.25 16.43
C ARG A 137 1.52 -13.69 16.28
N LYS A 138 2.68 -13.94 15.66
CA LYS A 138 3.07 -15.28 15.22
C LYS A 138 4.59 -15.45 15.26
N THR A 139 5.03 -16.65 15.58
CA THR A 139 6.45 -17.02 15.52
C THR A 139 6.68 -18.16 14.54
N LEU A 140 7.85 -18.17 13.94
CA LEU A 140 8.37 -19.28 13.15
C LEU A 140 8.71 -20.49 14.04
N PRO A 141 8.92 -21.69 13.46
CA PRO A 141 9.28 -22.89 14.23
C PRO A 141 10.55 -22.75 15.07
N ASP A 142 11.45 -21.85 14.71
CA ASP A 142 12.68 -21.55 15.44
C ASP A 142 12.48 -20.54 16.60
N GLY A 143 11.24 -20.08 16.82
CA GLY A 143 10.87 -19.12 17.86
C GLY A 143 11.08 -17.65 17.48
N THR A 144 11.56 -17.35 16.27
CA THR A 144 11.66 -15.96 15.79
C THR A 144 10.30 -15.39 15.38
N PRO A 145 10.03 -14.09 15.54
CA PRO A 145 8.82 -13.46 15.01
C PRO A 145 8.68 -13.63 13.49
N VAL A 146 7.47 -13.85 13.02
CA VAL A 146 7.19 -13.85 11.58
C VAL A 146 7.45 -12.44 11.03
N PRO A 147 8.33 -12.28 10.01
CA PRO A 147 8.70 -10.98 9.49
C PRO A 147 7.53 -10.26 8.82
N VAL A 148 7.50 -8.93 8.94
CA VAL A 148 6.58 -8.04 8.23
C VAL A 148 7.34 -7.34 7.10
N ILE A 149 6.89 -7.56 5.86
CA ILE A 149 7.41 -6.88 4.67
C ILE A 149 6.47 -5.73 4.36
N LEU A 150 6.91 -4.50 4.62
CA LEU A 150 6.17 -3.28 4.30
C LEU A 150 6.65 -2.70 2.97
N CYS A 151 5.71 -2.35 2.11
CA CYS A 151 5.96 -1.58 0.89
C CYS A 151 4.86 -0.54 0.66
N GLY A 152 5.11 0.41 -0.22
CA GLY A 152 4.11 1.39 -0.64
C GLY A 152 4.66 2.79 -0.85
N ASP A 153 3.74 3.74 -0.86
CA ASP A 153 4.08 5.17 -0.93
C ASP A 153 3.89 5.80 0.46
N LEU A 154 5.00 6.17 1.07
CA LEU A 154 5.00 6.71 2.43
C LEU A 154 4.75 8.23 2.48
N ASN A 155 4.62 8.91 1.32
CA ASN A 155 4.37 10.35 1.24
C ASN A 155 5.28 11.17 2.17
N VAL A 156 6.56 10.79 2.24
CA VAL A 156 7.59 11.45 3.05
C VAL A 156 8.97 11.23 2.43
N ALA A 157 9.76 12.28 2.36
CA ALA A 157 11.17 12.22 1.99
C ALA A 157 12.02 11.98 3.25
N ALA A 158 12.85 10.94 3.26
CA ALA A 158 13.74 10.64 4.38
C ALA A 158 14.95 11.60 4.40
N THR A 159 15.40 12.04 3.22
CA THR A 159 16.55 12.94 3.06
C THR A 159 16.30 13.98 1.97
N GLU A 160 17.15 15.01 1.91
CA GLU A 160 17.07 16.00 0.83
C GLU A 160 17.24 15.40 -0.58
N MET A 161 17.86 14.21 -0.69
CA MET A 161 18.03 13.51 -1.96
C MET A 161 16.75 12.89 -2.49
N ASP A 162 15.79 12.64 -1.61
CA ASP A 162 14.55 11.94 -1.93
C ASP A 162 13.45 12.88 -2.43
N ILE A 163 13.70 14.20 -2.38
CA ILE A 163 12.72 15.21 -2.80
C ILE A 163 13.34 16.24 -3.76
N LYS A 164 12.63 16.53 -4.84
CA LYS A 164 13.02 17.58 -5.77
C LYS A 164 12.88 18.96 -5.12
N ASN A 165 13.91 19.82 -5.24
CA ASN A 165 13.92 21.16 -4.71
C ASN A 165 13.72 21.22 -3.18
N ALA A 166 14.39 20.36 -2.43
CA ALA A 166 14.26 20.23 -0.97
C ALA A 166 14.24 21.57 -0.21
N LYS A 167 15.13 22.50 -0.58
CA LYS A 167 15.23 23.82 0.08
C LYS A 167 13.97 24.69 -0.02
N THR A 168 13.15 24.49 -1.04
CA THR A 168 11.91 25.27 -1.26
C THR A 168 10.66 24.52 -0.83
N ASN A 169 10.77 23.19 -0.58
CA ASN A 169 9.65 22.32 -0.25
C ASN A 169 9.43 22.11 1.27
N VAL A 170 9.94 23.01 2.10
CA VAL A 170 9.90 22.89 3.58
C VAL A 170 8.47 22.90 4.17
N LYS A 171 7.49 23.40 3.42
CA LYS A 171 6.07 23.48 3.85
C LYS A 171 5.12 22.77 2.87
N ASN A 172 5.65 21.95 1.98
CA ASN A 172 4.87 21.14 1.07
C ASN A 172 4.88 19.68 1.55
N ALA A 173 3.85 18.93 1.14
CA ALA A 173 3.81 17.51 1.35
C ALA A 173 4.92 16.80 0.53
N GLY A 174 5.59 15.81 1.11
CA GLY A 174 6.64 15.02 0.46
C GLY A 174 7.59 14.38 1.42
#